data_bfd6f8e02847235588c113f8f6c64883
#
_entry.id   bfd6f8e02847235588c113f8f6c64883
#
_cell.length_a   1.000
_cell.length_b   1.000
_cell.length_c   1.000
_cell.angle_alpha   90.00
_cell.angle_beta   90.00
_cell.angle_gamma   90.00
#
_symmetry.space_group_name_H-M   'P 1'
#
loop_
_entity.id
_entity.type
_entity.pdbx_description
1 polymer ?
#
loop_
_entity_poly.entity_id
_entity_poly.type
_entity_poly.pdbx_seq_one_letter_code
_entity_poly.pdbx_strand_id
1 'polypeptide(L)'
;MKKRRFVFLSIVLVTIMMFPVVLTAEEENTEDKEDQSNDNIPSHVLDISKENTYPNTKKDQTYLEPNDLANELIESSKVKIENPEFIKMLNESSLKPSKLAFGYRGEIYLGHWPLNYKSDESSMNWEYQEINVNVLNNLGGKEKKTLNYVQEKEKRVKGGLTSKTERAEDVKKMIQMKAQSSTDLPLAFETVIGAGTKKDQTYGVSPKNVGYLHAYAPALNEKGVVTYGEVYLILKGSKKKLEVRNVTKQGIGAWIPIQDHASFSFQLKSN
;
A
#
# COMPACT_ATOMS: atom_id res chain seq x y z
N MET A 1 63.72 -59.89 -24.00
CA MET A 1 62.39 -60.19 -24.60
C MET A 1 61.67 -58.85 -24.83
N LYS A 2 61.59 -58.42 -26.09
CA LYS A 2 61.02 -57.11 -26.48
C LYS A 2 59.53 -57.33 -26.88
N LYS A 3 58.62 -56.66 -26.24
CA LYS A 3 57.21 -56.61 -26.70
C LYS A 3 57.00 -55.32 -27.48
N ARG A 4 56.62 -55.45 -28.73
CA ARG A 4 56.29 -54.37 -29.68
C ARG A 4 54.86 -53.86 -29.36
N ARG A 5 54.75 -52.54 -29.26
CA ARG A 5 53.51 -51.83 -29.22
C ARG A 5 53.02 -51.55 -30.62
N PHE A 6 51.82 -52.03 -30.96
CA PHE A 6 51.06 -51.63 -32.15
C PHE A 6 50.26 -50.38 -31.82
N VAL A 7 50.50 -49.35 -32.61
CA VAL A 7 49.69 -48.11 -32.58
C VAL A 7 48.67 -48.24 -33.72
N PHE A 8 47.39 -48.34 -33.39
CA PHE A 8 46.32 -48.21 -34.35
C PHE A 8 45.96 -46.72 -34.46
N LEU A 9 46.16 -46.15 -35.64
CA LEU A 9 45.74 -44.80 -36.00
C LEU A 9 44.36 -44.91 -36.60
N SER A 10 43.32 -44.52 -35.83
CA SER A 10 41.93 -44.44 -36.33
C SER A 10 41.72 -43.00 -36.82
N ILE A 11 41.59 -42.85 -38.11
CA ILE A 11 41.18 -41.60 -38.77
C ILE A 11 39.65 -41.55 -38.66
N VAL A 12 39.12 -40.65 -37.81
CA VAL A 12 37.70 -40.33 -37.78
C VAL A 12 37.46 -39.13 -38.69
N LEU A 13 36.79 -39.41 -39.82
CA LEU A 13 36.33 -38.39 -40.76
C LEU A 13 35.15 -37.66 -40.14
N VAL A 14 35.34 -36.41 -39.65
CA VAL A 14 34.27 -35.57 -39.16
C VAL A 14 33.64 -34.83 -40.34
N THR A 15 32.49 -35.27 -40.75
CA THR A 15 31.61 -34.55 -41.69
C THR A 15 30.95 -33.39 -40.94
N ILE A 16 31.40 -32.18 -41.22
CA ILE A 16 30.75 -30.96 -40.73
C ILE A 16 29.48 -30.73 -41.55
N MET A 17 28.33 -31.10 -40.99
CA MET A 17 27.04 -30.61 -41.48
C MET A 17 26.85 -29.19 -40.95
N MET A 18 26.93 -28.22 -41.88
CA MET A 18 26.47 -26.84 -41.61
C MET A 18 24.93 -26.84 -41.49
N PHE A 19 24.46 -26.79 -40.24
CA PHE A 19 23.09 -26.34 -39.99
C PHE A 19 23.11 -24.82 -39.78
N PRO A 20 22.20 -24.07 -40.42
CA PRO A 20 22.05 -22.65 -40.07
C PRO A 20 21.53 -22.56 -38.63
N VAL A 21 22.35 -22.00 -37.74
CA VAL A 21 21.90 -21.59 -36.41
C VAL A 21 20.96 -20.41 -36.63
N VAL A 22 19.67 -20.68 -36.56
CA VAL A 22 18.69 -19.62 -36.33
C VAL A 22 18.90 -19.17 -34.88
N LEU A 23 19.53 -18.06 -34.69
CA LEU A 23 19.52 -17.33 -33.42
C LEU A 23 18.07 -16.85 -33.22
N THR A 24 17.26 -17.62 -32.52
CA THR A 24 16.11 -17.07 -31.80
C THR A 24 16.71 -16.32 -30.63
N ALA A 25 16.70 -15.01 -30.71
CA ALA A 25 16.81 -14.17 -29.53
C ALA A 25 15.61 -14.56 -28.64
N GLU A 26 15.86 -15.30 -27.57
CA GLU A 26 14.98 -15.29 -26.42
C GLU A 26 15.00 -13.86 -25.92
N GLU A 27 13.94 -13.12 -26.22
CA GLU A 27 13.59 -11.94 -25.44
C GLU A 27 13.36 -12.46 -24.01
N GLU A 28 14.36 -12.27 -23.19
CA GLU A 28 14.24 -12.29 -21.75
C GLU A 28 13.21 -11.20 -21.44
N ASN A 29 11.95 -11.60 -21.29
CA ASN A 29 10.93 -10.78 -20.67
C ASN A 29 11.37 -10.59 -19.22
N THR A 30 12.29 -9.65 -19.01
CA THR A 30 12.35 -8.93 -17.76
C THR A 30 10.99 -8.26 -17.65
N GLU A 31 10.08 -8.88 -16.89
CA GLU A 31 9.00 -8.17 -16.27
C GLU A 31 9.66 -7.07 -15.42
N ASP A 32 9.88 -5.93 -16.06
CA ASP A 32 10.05 -4.68 -15.38
C ASP A 32 8.81 -4.55 -14.48
N LYS A 33 9.00 -4.85 -13.20
CA LYS A 33 8.14 -4.32 -12.17
C LYS A 33 8.26 -2.82 -12.32
N GLU A 34 7.32 -2.24 -13.09
CA GLU A 34 7.14 -0.81 -13.13
C GLU A 34 7.04 -0.35 -11.68
N ASP A 35 8.08 0.31 -11.27
CA ASP A 35 8.14 1.13 -10.07
C ASP A 35 7.00 2.16 -10.25
N GLN A 36 5.84 1.90 -9.61
CA GLN A 36 4.69 2.82 -9.66
C GLN A 36 5.02 4.04 -8.79
N SER A 37 6.03 4.77 -9.20
CA SER A 37 6.34 6.09 -8.67
C SER A 37 5.29 7.11 -9.17
N ASN A 38 5.09 8.16 -8.42
CA ASN A 38 4.17 9.30 -8.50
C ASN A 38 3.81 9.89 -9.88
N ASP A 39 4.37 9.42 -10.97
CA ASP A 39 4.12 9.90 -12.34
C ASP A 39 2.74 9.46 -12.91
N ASN A 40 1.93 8.72 -12.15
CA ASN A 40 0.69 8.13 -12.64
C ASN A 40 -0.61 8.75 -12.09
N ILE A 41 -0.56 9.92 -11.44
CA ILE A 41 -1.79 10.62 -11.07
C ILE A 41 -2.39 11.26 -12.32
N PRO A 42 -3.62 10.89 -12.73
CA PRO A 42 -4.26 11.50 -13.91
C PRO A 42 -4.42 13.00 -13.75
N SER A 43 -4.30 13.75 -14.85
CA SER A 43 -4.37 15.22 -14.85
C SER A 43 -5.68 15.81 -14.34
N HIS A 44 -6.74 15.01 -14.28
CA HIS A 44 -8.04 15.40 -13.71
C HIS A 44 -8.14 15.17 -12.19
N VAL A 45 -7.11 14.60 -11.56
CA VAL A 45 -7.00 14.43 -10.11
C VAL A 45 -6.09 15.51 -9.56
N LEU A 46 -6.60 16.33 -8.67
CA LEU A 46 -5.91 17.49 -8.15
C LEU A 46 -5.72 17.41 -6.64
N ASP A 47 -4.53 17.80 -6.18
CA ASP A 47 -4.28 18.09 -4.78
C ASP A 47 -5.05 19.35 -4.37
N ILE A 48 -5.85 19.25 -3.33
CA ILE A 48 -6.66 20.32 -2.75
C ILE A 48 -6.24 20.64 -1.32
N SER A 49 -5.11 20.15 -0.86
CA SER A 49 -4.65 20.29 0.55
C SER A 49 -4.54 21.74 0.99
N LYS A 50 -4.17 22.65 0.08
CA LYS A 50 -4.03 24.07 0.37
C LYS A 50 -5.37 24.81 0.42
N GLU A 51 -6.32 24.35 -0.38
CA GLU A 51 -7.64 24.96 -0.54
C GLU A 51 -8.70 24.33 0.37
N ASN A 52 -8.41 23.14 0.93
CA ASN A 52 -9.36 22.43 1.79
C ASN A 52 -9.61 23.24 3.07
N THR A 53 -10.88 23.63 3.28
CA THR A 53 -11.29 24.39 4.46
C THR A 53 -11.36 23.54 5.74
N TYR A 54 -11.21 22.21 5.60
CA TYR A 54 -11.09 21.26 6.72
C TYR A 54 -9.66 20.69 6.75
N PRO A 55 -8.84 21.04 7.75
CA PRO A 55 -7.49 20.51 7.83
C PRO A 55 -7.52 19.03 8.22
N ASN A 56 -7.19 18.15 7.28
CA ASN A 56 -6.96 16.74 7.59
C ASN A 56 -5.62 16.59 8.32
N THR A 57 -5.62 15.80 9.39
CA THR A 57 -4.41 15.63 10.21
C THR A 57 -3.62 14.40 9.76
N LYS A 58 -2.30 14.56 9.63
CA LYS A 58 -1.36 13.45 9.35
C LYS A 58 -1.06 12.61 10.61
N LYS A 59 -1.90 12.66 11.65
CA LYS A 59 -1.63 12.06 12.97
C LYS A 59 -1.42 10.55 12.94
N ASP A 60 -1.96 9.87 11.94
CA ASP A 60 -1.92 8.40 11.90
C ASP A 60 -0.71 7.85 11.13
N GLN A 61 0.24 8.72 10.75
CA GLN A 61 1.37 8.35 9.89
C GLN A 61 2.69 8.15 10.66
N THR A 62 2.69 8.23 11.99
CA THR A 62 3.93 8.09 12.75
C THR A 62 4.28 6.60 12.89
N TYR A 63 5.20 6.14 12.05
CA TYR A 63 5.90 4.87 12.28
C TYR A 63 6.77 5.01 13.52
N LEU A 64 6.54 4.15 14.51
CA LEU A 64 7.39 4.06 15.68
C LEU A 64 8.48 3.02 15.41
N GLU A 65 9.72 3.48 15.30
CA GLU A 65 10.86 2.57 15.16
C GLU A 65 11.06 1.74 16.43
N PRO A 66 11.37 0.45 16.30
CA PRO A 66 11.70 -0.39 17.44
C PRO A 66 13.00 0.07 18.09
N ASN A 67 13.03 0.17 19.41
CA ASN A 67 14.25 0.39 20.16
C ASN A 67 15.15 -0.87 20.16
N ASP A 68 16.37 -0.77 20.69
CA ASP A 68 17.34 -1.88 20.68
C ASP A 68 16.78 -3.18 21.24
N LEU A 69 16.03 -3.10 22.34
CA LEU A 69 15.39 -4.28 22.95
C LEU A 69 14.31 -4.88 22.05
N ALA A 70 13.46 -4.05 21.48
CA ALA A 70 12.40 -4.48 20.58
C ALA A 70 13.00 -5.10 19.30
N ASN A 71 14.04 -4.51 18.74
CA ASN A 71 14.77 -5.04 17.58
C ASN A 71 15.34 -6.43 17.89
N GLU A 72 16.09 -6.58 19.00
CA GLU A 72 16.65 -7.88 19.41
C GLU A 72 15.55 -8.95 19.50
N LEU A 73 14.41 -8.60 20.08
CA LEU A 73 13.29 -9.52 20.25
C LEU A 73 12.64 -9.86 18.89
N ILE A 74 12.37 -8.88 18.04
CA ILE A 74 11.75 -9.06 16.71
C ILE A 74 12.65 -9.94 15.84
N GLU A 75 13.95 -9.67 15.79
CA GLU A 75 14.93 -10.45 15.03
C GLU A 75 15.05 -11.91 15.52
N SER A 76 14.75 -12.17 16.81
CA SER A 76 14.73 -13.52 17.34
C SER A 76 13.55 -14.36 16.85
N SER A 77 12.52 -13.74 16.29
CA SER A 77 11.29 -14.38 15.78
C SER A 77 11.54 -15.00 14.40
N LYS A 78 10.97 -16.21 14.17
CA LYS A 78 10.94 -16.85 12.85
C LYS A 78 9.87 -16.25 11.94
N VAL A 79 8.88 -15.58 12.49
CA VAL A 79 7.79 -14.91 11.76
C VAL A 79 8.09 -13.42 11.75
N LYS A 80 8.00 -12.80 10.59
CA LYS A 80 8.18 -11.35 10.44
C LYS A 80 7.16 -10.61 11.28
N ILE A 81 7.59 -9.59 12.03
CA ILE A 81 6.74 -8.76 12.88
C ILE A 81 6.88 -7.32 12.41
N GLU A 82 5.77 -6.75 11.93
CA GLU A 82 5.68 -5.39 11.38
C GLU A 82 4.53 -4.59 12.04
N ASN A 83 3.78 -5.20 12.96
CA ASN A 83 2.65 -4.55 13.62
C ASN A 83 3.14 -3.39 14.51
N PRO A 84 2.77 -2.11 14.21
CA PRO A 84 3.25 -0.96 14.94
C PRO A 84 2.79 -0.94 16.40
N GLU A 85 1.60 -1.45 16.71
CA GLU A 85 1.10 -1.50 18.09
C GLU A 85 1.83 -2.58 18.92
N PHE A 86 2.19 -3.69 18.29
CA PHE A 86 3.03 -4.68 18.94
C PHE A 86 4.44 -4.16 19.20
N ILE A 87 5.03 -3.46 18.20
CA ILE A 87 6.34 -2.80 18.34
C ILE A 87 6.30 -1.76 19.46
N LYS A 88 5.23 -0.97 19.52
CA LYS A 88 5.01 0.02 20.59
C LYS A 88 4.99 -0.66 21.96
N MET A 89 4.24 -1.75 22.11
CA MET A 89 4.20 -2.51 23.36
C MET A 89 5.59 -3.03 23.76
N LEU A 90 6.40 -3.51 22.79
CA LEU A 90 7.78 -3.93 23.07
C LEU A 90 8.66 -2.76 23.50
N ASN A 91 8.54 -1.60 22.85
CA ASN A 91 9.29 -0.39 23.19
C ASN A 91 9.01 0.12 24.60
N GLU A 92 7.77 -0.01 25.05
CA GLU A 92 7.33 0.36 26.42
C GLU A 92 7.72 -0.68 27.45
N SER A 93 8.18 -1.87 27.01
CA SER A 93 8.60 -2.94 27.90
C SER A 93 10.01 -2.72 28.44
N SER A 94 10.24 -3.01 29.72
CA SER A 94 11.56 -2.99 30.32
C SER A 94 11.94 -4.38 30.80
N LEU A 95 12.76 -5.10 30.04
CA LEU A 95 13.32 -6.40 30.41
C LEU A 95 14.77 -6.20 30.81
N LYS A 96 15.01 -6.13 32.12
CA LYS A 96 16.38 -6.06 32.68
C LYS A 96 16.87 -7.49 32.99
N PRO A 97 17.90 -7.99 32.26
CA PRO A 97 18.46 -9.30 32.61
C PRO A 97 19.05 -9.26 34.00
N SER A 98 18.67 -10.23 34.85
CA SER A 98 19.31 -10.40 36.15
C SER A 98 20.61 -11.19 35.98
N LYS A 99 21.72 -10.67 36.51
CA LYS A 99 23.00 -11.37 36.55
C LYS A 99 22.94 -12.69 37.38
N LEU A 100 21.89 -12.86 38.19
CA LEU A 100 21.67 -14.04 39.05
C LEU A 100 20.65 -15.02 38.47
N ALA A 101 20.26 -14.87 37.18
CA ALA A 101 19.23 -15.70 36.56
C ALA A 101 19.71 -17.09 36.11
N PHE A 102 20.67 -17.69 36.84
CA PHE A 102 21.13 -19.05 36.55
C PHE A 102 19.99 -20.06 36.69
N GLY A 103 19.72 -20.80 35.58
CA GLY A 103 18.68 -21.84 35.57
C GLY A 103 17.25 -21.34 35.46
N TYR A 104 17.02 -20.00 35.44
CA TYR A 104 15.68 -19.46 35.26
C TYR A 104 15.15 -19.79 33.87
N ARG A 105 13.92 -20.29 33.83
CA ARG A 105 13.15 -20.49 32.59
C ARG A 105 11.76 -19.92 32.82
N GLY A 106 11.32 -19.11 31.88
CA GLY A 106 9.99 -18.51 31.89
C GLY A 106 9.42 -18.44 30.47
N GLU A 107 8.12 -18.59 30.41
CA GLU A 107 7.35 -18.40 29.22
C GLU A 107 6.21 -17.42 29.54
N ILE A 108 6.14 -16.31 28.81
CA ILE A 108 5.13 -15.26 29.00
C ILE A 108 4.32 -15.14 27.73
N TYR A 109 3.03 -15.40 27.82
CA TYR A 109 2.11 -15.20 26.74
C TYR A 109 1.84 -13.68 26.54
N LEU A 110 2.14 -13.15 25.34
CA LEU A 110 1.96 -11.74 25.00
C LEU A 110 0.66 -11.48 24.23
N GLY A 111 -0.08 -12.52 23.91
CA GLY A 111 -1.35 -12.42 23.20
C GLY A 111 -1.32 -12.95 21.77
N HIS A 112 -2.50 -12.95 21.15
CA HIS A 112 -2.69 -13.24 19.73
C HIS A 112 -2.68 -11.92 18.95
N TRP A 113 -1.82 -11.81 17.94
CA TRP A 113 -1.55 -10.58 17.22
C TRP A 113 -1.57 -10.76 15.71
N PRO A 114 -2.07 -9.78 14.95
CA PRO A 114 -1.70 -9.63 13.55
C PRO A 114 -0.22 -9.19 13.51
N LEU A 115 0.62 -9.95 12.83
CA LEU A 115 2.08 -9.79 12.90
C LEU A 115 2.64 -9.03 11.71
N ASN A 116 2.15 -9.35 10.51
CA ASN A 116 2.52 -8.65 9.28
C ASN A 116 1.39 -8.68 8.25
N TYR A 117 1.49 -7.79 7.27
CA TYR A 117 0.63 -7.75 6.09
C TYR A 117 1.49 -7.86 4.84
N LYS A 118 1.07 -8.76 3.94
CA LYS A 118 1.65 -8.88 2.60
C LYS A 118 0.61 -8.40 1.59
N SER A 119 0.94 -7.35 0.84
CA SER A 119 0.15 -6.89 -0.30
C SER A 119 0.29 -7.88 -1.46
N ASP A 120 -0.83 -8.21 -2.10
CA ASP A 120 -0.88 -9.04 -3.30
C ASP A 120 -1.35 -8.22 -4.51
N GLU A 121 -2.22 -7.23 -4.32
CA GLU A 121 -2.77 -6.38 -5.38
C GLU A 121 -3.13 -5.00 -4.84
N SER A 122 -2.73 -3.95 -5.56
CA SER A 122 -3.13 -2.56 -5.31
C SER A 122 -3.68 -1.94 -6.58
N SER A 123 -4.82 -1.25 -6.49
CA SER A 123 -5.43 -0.55 -7.62
C SER A 123 -6.09 0.76 -7.21
N MET A 124 -6.04 1.77 -8.09
CA MET A 124 -6.63 3.08 -7.82
C MET A 124 -8.05 3.14 -8.35
N ASN A 125 -8.97 3.67 -7.52
CA ASN A 125 -10.27 4.12 -7.96
C ASN A 125 -10.36 5.65 -7.83
N TRP A 126 -10.21 6.33 -8.95
CA TRP A 126 -10.21 7.79 -8.99
C TRP A 126 -11.60 8.39 -8.79
N GLU A 127 -12.67 7.62 -8.95
CA GLU A 127 -14.08 8.01 -8.77
C GLU A 127 -14.73 7.19 -7.64
N TYR A 128 -13.99 6.98 -6.53
CA TYR A 128 -14.45 6.10 -5.44
C TYR A 128 -15.76 6.57 -4.81
N GLN A 129 -15.87 7.87 -4.49
CA GLN A 129 -17.08 8.43 -3.89
C GLN A 129 -17.33 9.84 -4.38
N GLU A 130 -18.52 10.09 -4.98
CA GLU A 130 -18.96 11.44 -5.33
C GLU A 130 -19.08 12.31 -4.07
N ILE A 131 -18.46 13.47 -4.12
CA ILE A 131 -18.40 14.42 -3.00
C ILE A 131 -19.19 15.69 -3.28
N ASN A 132 -19.31 16.09 -4.57
CA ASN A 132 -20.04 17.30 -4.97
C ASN A 132 -20.38 17.28 -6.46
N VAL A 133 -21.43 18.02 -6.84
CA VAL A 133 -21.75 18.32 -8.24
C VAL A 133 -22.07 19.81 -8.38
N ASN A 134 -21.24 20.55 -9.08
CA ASN A 134 -21.55 21.93 -9.44
C ASN A 134 -22.26 21.98 -10.79
N VAL A 135 -23.31 22.77 -10.91
CA VAL A 135 -24.13 22.87 -12.13
C VAL A 135 -24.21 24.32 -12.61
N LEU A 136 -23.99 24.52 -13.90
CA LEU A 136 -24.17 25.81 -14.56
C LEU A 136 -25.14 25.68 -15.74
N ASN A 137 -26.31 26.29 -15.61
CA ASN A 137 -27.28 26.37 -16.67
C ASN A 137 -26.98 27.60 -17.57
N ASN A 138 -26.66 27.35 -18.85
CA ASN A 138 -26.42 28.37 -19.86
C ASN A 138 -27.34 28.22 -21.08
N LEU A 139 -28.53 27.62 -20.91
CA LEU A 139 -29.48 27.38 -22.00
C LEU A 139 -29.93 28.68 -22.68
N GLY A 140 -30.20 29.72 -21.89
CA GLY A 140 -30.60 31.06 -22.40
C GLY A 140 -29.45 32.02 -22.64
N GLY A 141 -28.20 31.60 -22.41
CA GLY A 141 -27.03 32.46 -22.58
C GLY A 141 -26.66 32.70 -24.04
N LYS A 142 -26.03 33.87 -24.29
CA LYS A 142 -25.48 34.24 -25.61
C LYS A 142 -23.96 34.00 -25.68
N GLU A 143 -23.29 33.96 -24.55
CA GLU A 143 -21.84 33.82 -24.42
C GLU A 143 -21.45 32.59 -23.60
N LYS A 144 -20.22 32.15 -23.80
CA LYS A 144 -19.63 31.07 -22.98
C LYS A 144 -19.44 31.53 -21.51
N LYS A 145 -19.92 30.75 -20.56
CA LYS A 145 -19.72 30.98 -19.13
C LYS A 145 -18.74 29.96 -18.57
N THR A 146 -18.16 30.27 -17.42
CA THR A 146 -17.20 29.38 -16.71
C THR A 146 -17.85 28.77 -15.49
N LEU A 147 -17.59 27.48 -15.27
CA LEU A 147 -17.96 26.71 -14.10
C LEU A 147 -16.69 26.33 -13.36
N ASN A 148 -16.65 26.58 -12.06
CA ASN A 148 -15.55 26.23 -11.19
C ASN A 148 -16.03 25.27 -10.10
N TYR A 149 -15.10 24.51 -9.53
CA TYR A 149 -15.40 23.68 -8.37
C TYR A 149 -15.54 24.54 -7.12
N VAL A 150 -16.64 24.31 -6.41
CA VAL A 150 -16.88 24.79 -5.04
C VAL A 150 -17.59 23.69 -4.28
N GLN A 151 -16.99 23.20 -3.19
CA GLN A 151 -17.63 22.21 -2.31
C GLN A 151 -18.78 22.86 -1.57
N GLU A 152 -20.02 22.45 -1.84
CA GLU A 152 -21.22 23.08 -1.26
C GLU A 152 -21.40 22.76 0.22
N LYS A 153 -21.13 21.51 0.59
CA LYS A 153 -21.28 21.03 1.97
C LYS A 153 -20.06 20.21 2.37
N GLU A 154 -19.75 20.20 3.66
CA GLU A 154 -18.74 19.29 4.19
C GLU A 154 -19.07 17.85 3.77
N LYS A 155 -18.06 17.14 3.28
CA LYS A 155 -18.16 15.74 2.92
C LYS A 155 -17.09 14.92 3.60
N ARG A 156 -17.53 13.94 4.36
CA ARG A 156 -16.66 12.96 5.02
C ARG A 156 -16.66 11.66 4.21
N VAL A 157 -15.50 11.22 3.81
CA VAL A 157 -15.29 10.00 3.03
C VAL A 157 -14.55 9.01 3.93
N LYS A 158 -15.10 7.79 4.03
CA LYS A 158 -14.55 6.73 4.86
C LYS A 158 -14.18 5.54 4.01
N GLY A 159 -13.01 5.03 4.27
CA GLY A 159 -12.58 3.71 3.85
C GLY A 159 -12.91 2.64 4.90
N GLY A 160 -12.43 1.44 4.65
CA GLY A 160 -12.64 0.33 5.57
C GLY A 160 -12.07 -0.98 5.06
N LEU A 161 -12.01 -1.95 5.95
CA LEU A 161 -11.65 -3.32 5.61
C LEU A 161 -12.83 -4.00 4.91
N THR A 162 -12.54 -4.90 3.96
CA THR A 162 -13.57 -5.63 3.19
C THR A 162 -14.14 -6.82 3.95
N SER A 163 -13.52 -7.23 5.03
CA SER A 163 -13.96 -8.34 5.89
C SER A 163 -13.69 -8.05 7.37
N LYS A 164 -14.44 -8.72 8.23
CA LYS A 164 -14.20 -8.66 9.67
C LYS A 164 -12.90 -9.40 10.02
N THR A 165 -12.17 -8.83 10.96
CA THR A 165 -10.93 -9.43 11.45
C THR A 165 -10.70 -9.06 12.91
N GLU A 166 -9.90 -9.86 13.60
CA GLU A 166 -9.43 -9.54 14.94
C GLU A 166 -8.48 -8.34 14.89
N ARG A 167 -8.53 -7.50 15.92
CA ARG A 167 -7.68 -6.30 16.05
C ARG A 167 -7.70 -5.43 14.76
N ALA A 168 -8.89 -5.15 14.26
CA ALA A 168 -9.11 -4.48 12.98
C ALA A 168 -8.33 -3.16 12.83
N GLU A 169 -8.15 -2.40 13.91
CA GLU A 169 -7.39 -1.13 13.88
C GLU A 169 -5.89 -1.36 13.67
N ASP A 170 -5.32 -2.42 14.26
CA ASP A 170 -3.91 -2.78 14.02
C ASP A 170 -3.72 -3.20 12.56
N VAL A 171 -4.67 -3.97 12.02
CA VAL A 171 -4.65 -4.41 10.62
C VAL A 171 -4.75 -3.22 9.68
N LYS A 172 -5.65 -2.27 9.93
CA LYS A 172 -5.75 -1.03 9.15
C LYS A 172 -4.43 -0.27 9.14
N LYS A 173 -3.78 -0.11 10.28
CA LYS A 173 -2.48 0.58 10.38
C LYS A 173 -1.41 -0.11 9.54
N MET A 174 -1.29 -1.44 9.63
CA MET A 174 -0.31 -2.19 8.82
C MET A 174 -0.57 -2.06 7.32
N ILE A 175 -1.83 -2.18 6.88
CA ILE A 175 -2.22 -2.03 5.48
C ILE A 175 -1.91 -0.61 5.00
N GLN A 176 -2.33 0.41 5.76
CA GLN A 176 -2.09 1.82 5.42
C GLN A 176 -0.60 2.13 5.29
N MET A 177 0.22 1.72 6.26
CA MET A 177 1.67 1.92 6.22
C MET A 177 2.30 1.26 4.98
N LYS A 178 1.90 0.02 4.69
CA LYS A 178 2.39 -0.71 3.52
C LYS A 178 1.99 -0.03 2.21
N ALA A 179 0.73 0.36 2.09
CA ALA A 179 0.19 1.04 0.92
C ALA A 179 0.83 2.42 0.70
N GLN A 180 1.02 3.21 1.76
CA GLN A 180 1.71 4.51 1.69
C GLN A 180 3.16 4.38 1.22
N SER A 181 3.89 3.39 1.75
CA SER A 181 5.29 3.17 1.35
C SER A 181 5.45 2.70 -0.10
N SER A 182 4.39 2.18 -0.72
CA SER A 182 4.41 1.72 -2.11
C SER A 182 3.86 2.73 -3.11
N THR A 183 3.07 3.72 -2.66
CA THR A 183 2.39 4.66 -3.56
C THR A 183 2.80 6.11 -3.36
N ASP A 184 3.49 6.44 -2.27
CA ASP A 184 3.82 7.83 -1.84
C ASP A 184 2.60 8.75 -1.71
N LEU A 185 1.38 8.18 -1.68
CA LEU A 185 0.14 8.95 -1.55
C LEU A 185 -0.26 9.17 -0.10
N PRO A 186 -0.88 10.31 0.24
CA PRO A 186 -1.38 10.58 1.59
C PRO A 186 -2.65 9.77 1.86
N LEU A 187 -2.51 8.51 2.23
CA LEU A 187 -3.61 7.60 2.49
C LEU A 187 -4.13 7.72 3.93
N ALA A 188 -5.44 7.71 4.12
CA ALA A 188 -6.07 7.61 5.43
C ALA A 188 -7.45 6.93 5.33
N PHE A 189 -7.85 6.19 6.37
CA PHE A 189 -9.17 5.55 6.39
C PHE A 189 -10.33 6.54 6.54
N GLU A 190 -10.04 7.80 6.74
CA GLU A 190 -11.03 8.88 6.72
C GLU A 190 -10.38 10.16 6.16
N THR A 191 -11.08 10.84 5.25
CA THR A 191 -10.75 12.19 4.78
C THR A 191 -12.00 13.06 4.79
N VAL A 192 -11.80 14.35 5.02
CA VAL A 192 -12.89 15.33 5.04
C VAL A 192 -12.57 16.45 4.07
N ILE A 193 -13.57 16.81 3.26
CA ILE A 193 -13.50 17.97 2.39
C ILE A 193 -14.49 18.99 2.92
N GLY A 194 -13.96 20.12 3.37
CA GLY A 194 -14.74 21.17 4.03
C GLY A 194 -15.64 21.93 3.06
N ALA A 195 -16.78 22.41 3.56
CA ALA A 195 -17.65 23.31 2.79
C ALA A 195 -16.89 24.60 2.42
N GLY A 196 -17.05 25.05 1.17
CA GLY A 196 -16.36 26.21 0.65
C GLY A 196 -14.96 25.95 0.08
N THR A 197 -14.44 24.71 0.14
CA THR A 197 -13.23 24.31 -0.60
C THR A 197 -13.42 24.60 -2.08
N LYS A 198 -12.44 25.23 -2.72
CA LYS A 198 -12.45 25.65 -4.13
C LYS A 198 -11.21 25.16 -4.84
N LYS A 199 -11.29 25.07 -6.16
CA LYS A 199 -10.10 24.85 -7.02
C LYS A 199 -10.15 25.75 -8.23
N ASP A 200 -9.05 26.40 -8.53
CA ASP A 200 -8.91 27.37 -9.62
C ASP A 200 -8.76 26.66 -10.99
N GLN A 201 -9.64 25.72 -11.27
CA GLN A 201 -9.76 25.09 -12.57
C GLN A 201 -11.12 25.45 -13.17
N THR A 202 -11.10 26.01 -14.39
CA THR A 202 -12.29 26.52 -15.03
C THR A 202 -12.77 25.61 -16.16
N TYR A 203 -14.06 25.35 -16.19
CA TYR A 203 -14.73 24.56 -17.23
C TYR A 203 -15.69 25.42 -18.02
N GLY A 204 -15.55 25.43 -19.33
CA GLY A 204 -16.35 26.32 -20.19
C GLY A 204 -17.70 25.72 -20.57
N VAL A 205 -18.79 26.43 -20.24
CA VAL A 205 -20.16 26.04 -20.63
C VAL A 205 -20.63 26.96 -21.78
N SER A 206 -20.72 26.39 -22.99
CA SER A 206 -21.18 27.09 -24.16
C SER A 206 -22.67 27.43 -24.07
N PRO A 207 -23.18 28.45 -24.86
CA PRO A 207 -24.61 28.70 -24.96
C PRO A 207 -25.40 27.45 -25.35
N LYS A 208 -26.64 27.37 -24.90
CA LYS A 208 -27.57 26.24 -25.10
C LYS A 208 -27.15 24.94 -24.46
N ASN A 209 -26.25 24.98 -23.47
CA ASN A 209 -25.83 23.82 -22.72
C ASN A 209 -26.02 24.03 -21.22
N VAL A 210 -26.09 22.90 -20.51
CA VAL A 210 -25.94 22.83 -19.05
C VAL A 210 -24.64 22.07 -18.76
N GLY A 211 -23.76 22.70 -17.97
CA GLY A 211 -22.52 22.09 -17.52
C GLY A 211 -22.71 21.43 -16.16
N TYR A 212 -22.21 20.22 -16.00
CA TYR A 212 -22.14 19.47 -14.74
C TYR A 212 -20.67 19.17 -14.44
N LEU A 213 -20.21 19.60 -13.28
CA LEU A 213 -18.87 19.30 -12.79
C LEU A 213 -19.01 18.39 -11.58
N HIS A 214 -18.76 17.12 -11.79
CA HIS A 214 -18.72 16.11 -10.74
C HIS A 214 -17.36 16.10 -10.09
N ALA A 215 -17.33 16.06 -8.77
CA ALA A 215 -16.12 15.89 -7.98
C ALA A 215 -16.20 14.59 -7.18
N TYR A 216 -15.12 13.82 -7.18
CA TYR A 216 -15.01 12.55 -6.48
C TYR A 216 -13.80 12.54 -5.56
N ALA A 217 -13.92 11.90 -4.42
CA ALA A 217 -12.78 11.51 -3.61
C ALA A 217 -12.19 10.20 -4.16
N PRO A 218 -10.89 10.15 -4.47
CA PRO A 218 -10.26 8.92 -4.90
C PRO A 218 -9.92 8.03 -3.71
N ALA A 219 -9.76 6.71 -3.96
CA ALA A 219 -9.30 5.76 -2.96
C ALA A 219 -8.45 4.65 -3.59
N LEU A 220 -7.52 4.15 -2.79
CA LEU A 220 -6.78 2.93 -3.08
C LEU A 220 -7.62 1.72 -2.68
N ASN A 221 -7.71 0.73 -3.55
CA ASN A 221 -8.20 -0.61 -3.26
C ASN A 221 -6.98 -1.52 -3.06
N GLU A 222 -6.80 -1.97 -1.84
CA GLU A 222 -5.70 -2.83 -1.44
C GLU A 222 -6.22 -4.22 -1.11
N LYS A 223 -5.51 -5.27 -1.57
CA LYS A 223 -5.80 -6.66 -1.26
C LYS A 223 -4.53 -7.39 -0.87
N GLY A 224 -4.62 -8.28 0.10
CA GLY A 224 -3.48 -9.05 0.55
C GLY A 224 -3.81 -10.01 1.68
N VAL A 225 -2.79 -10.40 2.41
CA VAL A 225 -2.86 -11.42 3.45
C VAL A 225 -2.25 -10.92 4.75
N VAL A 226 -3.01 -10.98 5.83
CA VAL A 226 -2.52 -10.77 7.19
C VAL A 226 -2.10 -12.10 7.79
N THR A 227 -0.93 -12.12 8.42
CA THR A 227 -0.43 -13.25 9.22
C THR A 227 -0.68 -12.98 10.69
N TYR A 228 -1.35 -13.90 11.36
CA TYR A 228 -1.59 -13.89 12.81
C TYR A 228 -0.78 -14.96 13.52
N GLY A 229 -0.56 -14.78 14.83
CA GLY A 229 0.03 -15.80 15.66
C GLY A 229 -0.02 -15.46 17.14
N GLU A 230 0.07 -16.50 17.96
CA GLU A 230 0.26 -16.37 19.39
C GLU A 230 1.72 -16.07 19.70
N VAL A 231 1.99 -14.95 20.35
CA VAL A 231 3.34 -14.51 20.65
C VAL A 231 3.70 -14.83 22.10
N TYR A 232 4.84 -15.46 22.28
CA TYR A 232 5.41 -15.82 23.57
C TYR A 232 6.79 -15.20 23.74
N LEU A 233 7.05 -14.62 24.90
CA LEU A 233 8.39 -14.23 25.31
C LEU A 233 9.01 -15.37 26.09
N ILE A 234 10.06 -15.97 25.56
CA ILE A 234 10.79 -17.08 26.17
C ILE A 234 12.03 -16.54 26.85
N LEU A 235 12.14 -16.79 28.15
CA LEU A 235 13.28 -16.42 28.97
C LEU A 235 14.06 -17.69 29.37
N LYS A 236 15.37 -17.72 29.14
CA LYS A 236 16.25 -18.82 29.51
C LYS A 236 17.58 -18.26 29.98
N GLY A 237 17.75 -18.20 31.33
CA GLY A 237 18.87 -17.49 31.94
C GLY A 237 18.88 -16.03 31.53
N SER A 238 19.98 -15.56 30.95
CA SER A 238 20.10 -14.19 30.38
C SER A 238 19.55 -14.04 28.97
N LYS A 239 19.18 -15.14 28.31
CA LYS A 239 18.66 -15.10 26.93
C LYS A 239 17.16 -14.85 26.92
N LYS A 240 16.72 -14.05 25.98
CA LYS A 240 15.32 -13.72 25.70
C LYS A 240 15.07 -13.87 24.19
N LYS A 241 13.91 -14.38 23.81
CA LYS A 241 13.48 -14.47 22.40
C LYS A 241 11.96 -14.40 22.31
N LEU A 242 11.46 -13.95 21.18
CA LEU A 242 10.07 -14.17 20.80
C LEU A 242 9.91 -15.51 20.09
N GLU A 243 8.85 -16.21 20.44
CA GLU A 243 8.41 -17.41 19.76
C GLU A 243 6.95 -17.23 19.34
N VAL A 244 6.68 -17.44 18.04
CA VAL A 244 5.34 -17.35 17.50
C VAL A 244 4.81 -18.76 17.26
N ARG A 245 3.62 -19.03 17.78
CA ARG A 245 2.92 -20.32 17.66
C ARG A 245 1.56 -20.11 16.99
N ASN A 246 0.93 -21.19 16.56
CA ASN A 246 -0.42 -21.20 15.99
C ASN A 246 -0.62 -20.14 14.88
N VAL A 247 0.35 -20.12 13.95
CA VAL A 247 0.37 -19.15 12.85
C VAL A 247 -0.78 -19.42 11.90
N THR A 248 -1.60 -18.40 11.65
CA THR A 248 -2.71 -18.43 10.70
C THR A 248 -2.61 -17.29 9.71
N LYS A 249 -3.31 -17.42 8.58
CA LYS A 249 -3.35 -16.38 7.53
C LYS A 249 -4.78 -16.08 7.15
N GLN A 250 -5.08 -14.80 6.96
CA GLN A 250 -6.39 -14.33 6.52
C GLN A 250 -6.23 -13.40 5.33
N GLY A 251 -6.92 -13.71 4.22
CA GLY A 251 -7.07 -12.77 3.09
C GLY A 251 -7.95 -11.60 3.51
N ILE A 252 -7.51 -10.39 3.18
CA ILE A 252 -8.22 -9.16 3.52
C ILE A 252 -7.97 -8.10 2.46
N GLY A 253 -8.98 -7.27 2.20
CA GLY A 253 -8.85 -6.07 1.40
C GLY A 253 -9.21 -4.82 2.21
N ALA A 254 -8.84 -3.67 1.66
CA ALA A 254 -9.16 -2.38 2.23
C ALA A 254 -9.45 -1.35 1.13
N TRP A 255 -10.41 -0.47 1.37
CA TRP A 255 -10.55 0.80 0.66
C TRP A 255 -9.95 1.89 1.51
N ILE A 256 -8.99 2.64 0.96
CA ILE A 256 -8.27 3.67 1.70
C ILE A 256 -8.34 4.97 0.91
N PRO A 257 -9.16 5.95 1.31
CA PRO A 257 -9.21 7.27 0.69
C PRO A 257 -7.84 7.95 0.59
N ILE A 258 -7.61 8.65 -0.52
CA ILE A 258 -6.47 9.54 -0.68
C ILE A 258 -6.86 10.88 -0.06
N GLN A 259 -6.12 11.32 0.96
CA GLN A 259 -6.40 12.58 1.63
C GLN A 259 -6.16 13.77 0.72
N ASP A 260 -7.02 14.79 0.86
CA ASP A 260 -6.85 16.08 0.24
C ASP A 260 -6.64 16.05 -1.29
N HIS A 261 -7.23 15.02 -1.95
CA HIS A 261 -7.28 14.92 -3.39
C HIS A 261 -8.72 14.84 -3.88
N ALA A 262 -8.98 15.45 -5.01
CA ALA A 262 -10.27 15.36 -5.70
C ALA A 262 -10.08 15.08 -7.19
N SER A 263 -10.90 14.18 -7.72
CA SER A 263 -10.99 13.86 -9.14
C SER A 263 -12.18 14.62 -9.74
N PHE A 264 -12.02 15.19 -10.91
CA PHE A 264 -13.04 16.01 -11.57
C PHE A 264 -13.46 15.43 -12.90
N SER A 265 -14.77 15.31 -13.11
CA SER A 265 -15.39 14.90 -14.37
C SER A 265 -16.36 15.97 -14.85
N PHE A 266 -16.13 16.53 -16.03
CA PHE A 266 -16.96 17.60 -16.59
C PHE A 266 -17.80 17.08 -17.76
N GLN A 267 -19.09 17.35 -17.71
CA GLN A 267 -20.05 16.95 -18.73
C GLN A 267 -20.89 18.15 -19.22
N LEU A 268 -21.11 18.22 -20.53
CA LEU A 268 -22.06 19.14 -21.14
C LEU A 268 -23.29 18.37 -21.62
N LYS A 269 -24.47 18.87 -21.26
CA LYS A 269 -25.73 18.38 -21.82
C LYS A 269 -26.38 19.50 -22.65
N SER A 270 -26.56 19.24 -23.94
CA SER A 270 -27.36 20.09 -24.84
C SER A 270 -28.85 19.73 -24.66
N ASN A 271 -29.73 20.70 -24.85
CA ASN A 271 -31.17 20.48 -24.89
C ASN A 271 -31.60 20.05 -26.29
#